data_b39d169591735cd49ad9fdf651889d0f
#
_entry.id   b39d169591735cd49ad9fdf651889d0f
#
_cell.length_a   1.000
_cell.length_b   1.000
_cell.length_c   1.000
_cell.angle_alpha   90.00
_cell.angle_beta   90.00
_cell.angle_gamma   90.00
#
_symmetry.space_group_name_H-M   'P 1'
#
loop_
_entity.id
_entity.type
_entity.pdbx_description
1 polymer ?
#
loop_
_entity_poly.entity_id
_entity_poly.type
_entity_poly.pdbx_seq_one_letter_code
_entity_poly.pdbx_strand_id
1 'polypeptide(L)'
;MQIPLQITLRNIARSAAVEAAIRRRAAKLNRFHQHIVSCRVVVEIPARHRQRRKEFVVRLDIKVPGNEFVVNHDHRPDLYSALHDAFHAAQRRLEDHARR
;
A
#
# COMPACT_ATOMS: atom_id res chain seq x y z
N MET A 1 7.87 -3.59 -17.16
CA MET A 1 7.08 -2.36 -17.28
C MET A 1 6.87 -1.76 -15.90
N GLN A 2 7.02 -0.46 -15.78
CA GLN A 2 6.83 0.21 -14.51
C GLN A 2 5.46 0.86 -14.48
N ILE A 3 4.74 0.63 -13.40
CA ILE A 3 3.47 1.33 -13.20
C ILE A 3 3.75 2.67 -12.52
N PRO A 4 2.92 3.69 -12.76
CA PRO A 4 2.98 4.90 -11.97
C PRO A 4 2.73 4.58 -10.51
N LEU A 5 3.72 4.83 -9.68
CA LEU A 5 3.65 4.59 -8.24
C LEU A 5 3.82 5.91 -7.51
N GLN A 6 2.86 6.23 -6.66
CA GLN A 6 2.90 7.43 -5.85
C GLN A 6 2.95 7.03 -4.38
N ILE A 7 3.95 7.52 -3.67
CA ILE A 7 4.15 7.21 -2.25
C ILE A 7 3.99 8.49 -1.46
N THR A 8 3.13 8.46 -0.46
CA THR A 8 2.92 9.58 0.47
C THR A 8 3.14 9.10 1.89
N LEU A 9 4.01 9.79 2.61
CA LEU A 9 4.28 9.52 4.03
C LEU A 9 3.80 10.71 4.83
N ARG A 10 2.89 10.49 5.78
CA ARG A 10 2.33 11.56 6.62
C ARG A 10 2.67 11.32 8.07
N ASN A 11 3.24 12.35 8.71
CA ASN A 11 3.65 12.27 10.11
C ASN A 11 4.71 11.19 10.37
N ILE A 12 5.45 10.85 9.33
CA ILE A 12 6.51 9.86 9.36
C ILE A 12 7.72 10.48 8.66
N ALA A 13 8.88 10.36 9.26
CA ALA A 13 10.10 10.83 8.65
C ALA A 13 10.38 10.05 7.36
N ARG A 14 10.85 10.75 6.34
CA ARG A 14 11.23 10.09 5.10
C ARG A 14 12.32 9.08 5.35
N SER A 15 12.15 7.90 4.77
CA SER A 15 13.11 6.81 4.92
C SER A 15 13.30 6.12 3.59
N ALA A 16 14.55 6.08 3.13
CA ALA A 16 14.87 5.37 1.90
C ALA A 16 14.54 3.88 2.02
N ALA A 17 14.70 3.31 3.21
CA ALA A 17 14.38 1.90 3.44
C ALA A 17 12.89 1.63 3.31
N VAL A 18 12.06 2.51 3.84
CA VAL A 18 10.60 2.37 3.74
C VAL A 18 10.15 2.52 2.28
N GLU A 19 10.66 3.54 1.59
CA GLU A 19 10.29 3.74 0.19
C GLU A 19 10.76 2.56 -0.67
N ALA A 20 11.95 2.02 -0.42
CA ALA A 20 12.43 0.84 -1.14
C ALA A 20 11.55 -0.38 -0.89
N ALA A 21 11.10 -0.57 0.35
CA ALA A 21 10.21 -1.67 0.68
C ALA A 21 8.88 -1.55 -0.06
N ILE A 22 8.33 -0.34 -0.12
CA ILE A 22 7.07 -0.09 -0.85
C ILE A 22 7.25 -0.37 -2.33
N ARG A 23 8.36 0.11 -2.92
CA ARG A 23 8.63 -0.11 -4.33
C ARG A 23 8.78 -1.58 -4.68
N ARG A 24 9.45 -2.35 -3.81
CA ARG A 24 9.59 -3.80 -4.04
C ARG A 24 8.24 -4.50 -4.01
N ARG A 25 7.38 -4.15 -3.08
CA ARG A 25 6.06 -4.76 -2.97
C ARG A 25 5.17 -4.39 -4.14
N ALA A 26 5.23 -3.14 -4.59
CA ALA A 26 4.47 -2.69 -5.75
C ALA A 26 4.96 -3.37 -7.02
N ALA A 27 6.26 -3.54 -7.18
CA ALA A 27 6.84 -4.23 -8.34
C ALA A 27 6.41 -5.69 -8.39
N LYS A 28 6.38 -6.34 -7.23
CA LYS A 28 5.91 -7.73 -7.13
C LYS A 28 4.45 -7.84 -7.52
N LEU A 29 3.63 -6.92 -7.03
CA LEU A 29 2.21 -6.87 -7.37
C LEU A 29 2.02 -6.72 -8.87
N ASN A 30 2.76 -5.79 -9.49
CA ASN A 30 2.70 -5.54 -10.93
C ASN A 30 3.14 -6.77 -11.74
N ARG A 31 4.09 -7.54 -11.23
CA ARG A 31 4.58 -8.75 -11.90
C ARG A 31 3.48 -9.80 -12.05
N PHE A 32 2.64 -9.94 -11.03
CA PHE A 32 1.56 -10.92 -11.04
C PHE A 32 0.26 -10.38 -11.63
N HIS A 33 0.12 -9.06 -11.71
CA HIS A 33 -1.11 -8.43 -12.21
C HIS A 33 -0.73 -7.31 -13.17
N GLN A 34 -0.53 -7.67 -14.43
CA GLN A 34 0.07 -6.78 -15.42
C GLN A 34 -0.86 -5.69 -15.93
N HIS A 35 -2.11 -5.70 -15.49
CA HIS A 35 -3.09 -4.71 -15.94
C HIS A 35 -3.24 -3.52 -14.98
N ILE A 36 -2.36 -3.41 -13.99
CA ILE A 36 -2.42 -2.28 -13.06
C ILE A 36 -2.06 -1.00 -13.80
N VAL A 37 -2.97 -0.02 -13.74
CA VAL A 37 -2.78 1.29 -14.38
C VAL A 37 -1.99 2.23 -13.48
N SER A 38 -2.29 2.22 -12.18
CA SER A 38 -1.58 3.05 -11.21
C SER A 38 -1.72 2.48 -9.81
N CYS A 39 -0.80 2.87 -8.94
CA CYS A 39 -0.81 2.46 -7.54
C CYS A 39 -0.43 3.65 -6.68
N ARG A 40 -1.26 3.97 -5.71
CA ARG A 40 -0.96 5.01 -4.73
C ARG A 40 -0.89 4.38 -3.35
N VAL A 41 0.18 4.68 -2.64
CA VAL A 41 0.40 4.18 -1.28
C VAL A 41 0.50 5.37 -0.34
N VAL A 42 -0.35 5.39 0.67
CA VAL A 42 -0.30 6.40 1.72
C VAL A 42 -0.03 5.70 3.04
N VAL A 43 1.03 6.11 3.72
CA VAL A 43 1.38 5.58 5.04
C VAL A 43 1.34 6.74 6.02
N GLU A 44 0.66 6.55 7.13
CA GLU A 44 0.40 7.65 8.05
C GLU A 44 0.39 7.17 9.49
N ILE A 45 0.87 8.02 10.40
CA ILE A 45 0.57 7.89 11.83
C ILE A 45 -0.46 8.97 12.14
N PRO A 46 -1.73 8.60 12.39
CA PRO A 46 -2.76 9.60 12.67
C PRO A 46 -2.41 10.43 13.90
N ALA A 47 -2.74 11.72 13.87
CA ALA A 47 -2.38 12.66 14.95
C ALA A 47 -2.90 12.20 16.31
N ARG A 48 -4.09 11.62 16.36
CA ARG A 48 -4.71 11.15 17.61
C ARG A 48 -3.96 9.98 18.25
N HIS A 49 -3.13 9.27 17.47
CA HIS A 49 -2.39 8.11 17.96
C HIS A 49 -0.95 8.44 18.35
N ARG A 50 -0.50 9.67 18.10
CA ARG A 50 0.91 10.02 18.29
C ARG A 50 1.35 10.03 19.75
N GLN A 51 0.43 10.29 20.67
CA GLN A 51 0.75 10.44 22.07
C GLN A 51 0.75 9.14 22.85
N ARG A 52 -0.02 8.15 22.41
CA ARG A 52 -0.18 6.90 23.14
C ARG A 52 0.53 5.74 22.51
N ARG A 53 0.25 5.48 21.24
CA ARG A 53 0.84 4.40 20.45
C ARG A 53 1.12 4.91 19.08
N LYS A 54 2.27 4.52 18.57
CA LYS A 54 2.53 4.73 17.15
C LYS A 54 1.92 3.56 16.40
N GLU A 55 0.77 3.77 15.82
CA GLU A 55 0.12 2.79 14.99
C GLU A 55 0.07 3.33 13.57
N PHE A 56 0.49 2.49 12.63
CA PHE A 56 0.56 2.88 11.24
C PHE A 56 -0.73 2.53 10.52
N VAL A 57 -1.19 3.48 9.71
CA VAL A 57 -2.31 3.27 8.80
C VAL A 57 -1.73 3.24 7.38
N VAL A 58 -2.05 2.20 6.64
CA VAL A 58 -1.62 2.05 5.25
C VAL A 58 -2.84 2.00 4.36
N ARG A 59 -2.85 2.89 3.36
CA ARG A 59 -3.91 2.90 2.37
C ARG A 59 -3.30 2.66 1.00
N LEU A 60 -3.86 1.71 0.28
CA LEU A 60 -3.51 1.43 -1.11
C LEU A 60 -4.69 1.76 -2.00
N ASP A 61 -4.41 2.48 -3.08
CA ASP A 61 -5.39 2.78 -4.10
C ASP A 61 -4.83 2.27 -5.42
N ILE A 62 -5.44 1.21 -5.95
CA ILE A 62 -4.96 0.51 -7.14
C ILE A 62 -5.98 0.63 -8.23
N LYS A 63 -5.56 1.19 -9.36
CA LYS A 63 -6.42 1.36 -10.52
C LYS A 63 -6.10 0.32 -11.56
N VAL A 64 -7.14 -0.34 -12.07
CA VAL A 64 -7.05 -1.28 -13.18
C VAL A 64 -8.08 -0.85 -14.22
N PRO A 65 -7.99 -1.36 -15.46
CA PRO A 65 -9.02 -1.02 -16.45
C PRO A 65 -10.42 -1.37 -15.95
N GLY A 66 -11.29 -0.37 -15.89
CA GLY A 66 -12.67 -0.56 -15.50
C GLY A 66 -12.96 -0.66 -14.02
N ASN A 67 -11.93 -0.57 -13.16
CA ASN A 67 -12.16 -0.67 -11.72
C ASN A 67 -11.06 0.01 -10.92
N GLU A 68 -11.36 0.23 -9.65
CA GLU A 68 -10.43 0.82 -8.72
C GLU A 68 -10.62 0.16 -7.36
N PHE A 69 -9.53 -0.26 -6.73
CA PHE A 69 -9.57 -0.91 -5.43
C PHE A 69 -8.92 -0.03 -4.39
N VAL A 70 -9.61 0.16 -3.26
CA VAL A 70 -9.06 0.87 -2.11
C VAL A 70 -8.95 -0.12 -0.96
N VAL A 71 -7.75 -0.24 -0.41
CA VAL A 71 -7.47 -1.12 0.71
C VAL A 71 -6.96 -0.25 1.85
N ASN A 72 -7.60 -0.37 3.01
CA ASN A 72 -7.17 0.31 4.22
C ASN A 72 -6.81 -0.73 5.28
N HIS A 73 -5.60 -0.62 5.83
CA HIS A 73 -5.18 -1.43 6.96
C HIS A 73 -4.59 -0.51 8.01
N ASP A 74 -5.07 -0.64 9.23
CA ASP A 74 -4.67 0.24 10.31
C ASP A 74 -4.38 -0.53 11.59
N HIS A 75 -3.96 0.21 12.62
CA HIS A 75 -3.72 -0.30 13.97
C HIS A 75 -2.61 -1.33 14.05
N ARG A 76 -1.56 -1.16 13.24
CA ARG A 76 -0.37 -2.01 13.34
C ARG A 76 0.80 -1.21 13.92
N PRO A 77 1.42 -1.70 14.99
CA PRO A 77 2.57 -0.99 15.57
C PRO A 77 3.84 -1.12 14.73
N ASP A 78 3.93 -2.14 13.87
CA ASP A 78 5.07 -2.33 13.02
C ASP A 78 4.75 -1.94 11.58
N LEU A 79 5.54 -1.01 11.04
CA LEU A 79 5.30 -0.48 9.69
C LEU A 79 5.39 -1.58 8.64
N TYR A 80 6.39 -2.45 8.71
CA TYR A 80 6.58 -3.47 7.69
C TYR A 80 5.47 -4.51 7.72
N SER A 81 4.94 -4.82 8.91
CA SER A 81 3.78 -5.69 9.02
C SER A 81 2.54 -5.03 8.43
N ALA A 82 2.37 -3.74 8.66
CA ALA A 82 1.25 -2.99 8.09
C ALA A 82 1.31 -3.00 6.56
N LEU A 83 2.51 -2.79 6.00
CA LEU A 83 2.72 -2.85 4.55
C LEU A 83 2.42 -4.25 4.01
N HIS A 84 2.92 -5.27 4.69
CA HIS A 84 2.69 -6.66 4.28
C HIS A 84 1.19 -6.96 4.21
N ASP A 85 0.46 -6.61 5.25
CA ASP A 85 -0.98 -6.90 5.33
C ASP A 85 -1.75 -6.15 4.25
N ALA A 86 -1.40 -4.88 4.02
CA ALA A 86 -2.10 -4.06 3.03
C ALA A 86 -1.87 -4.59 1.62
N PHE A 87 -0.62 -4.91 1.27
CA PHE A 87 -0.32 -5.45 -0.06
C PHE A 87 -0.88 -6.84 -0.25
N HIS A 88 -0.91 -7.65 0.80
CA HIS A 88 -1.53 -8.98 0.74
C HIS A 88 -3.03 -8.86 0.46
N ALA A 89 -3.72 -7.96 1.14
CA ALA A 89 -5.15 -7.72 0.91
C ALA A 89 -5.39 -7.20 -0.51
N ALA A 90 -4.53 -6.32 -1.01
CA ALA A 90 -4.62 -5.81 -2.37
C ALA A 90 -4.46 -6.94 -3.39
N GLN A 91 -3.51 -7.83 -3.16
CA GLN A 91 -3.28 -8.97 -4.04
C GLN A 91 -4.51 -9.85 -4.12
N ARG A 92 -5.14 -10.11 -2.99
CA ARG A 92 -6.37 -10.91 -2.96
C ARG A 92 -7.50 -10.25 -3.74
N ARG A 93 -7.65 -8.93 -3.62
CA ARG A 93 -8.66 -8.17 -4.36
C ARG A 93 -8.43 -8.27 -5.87
N LEU A 94 -7.17 -8.17 -6.29
CA LEU A 94 -6.81 -8.30 -7.70
C LEU A 94 -7.05 -9.72 -8.21
N GLU A 95 -6.72 -10.72 -7.42
CA GLU A 95 -6.98 -12.11 -7.79
C GLU A 95 -8.48 -12.38 -7.96
N ASP A 96 -9.29 -11.88 -7.03
CA ASP A 96 -10.74 -12.04 -7.13
C ASP A 96 -11.30 -11.34 -8.37
N HIS A 97 -10.78 -10.16 -8.69
CA HIS A 97 -11.20 -9.43 -9.88
C HIS A 97 -10.83 -10.20 -11.16
N ALA A 98 -9.65 -10.80 -11.19
CA ALA A 98 -9.18 -11.53 -12.37
C ALA A 98 -9.98 -12.80 -12.65
N ARG A 99 -10.66 -13.34 -11.63
CA ARG A 99 -11.46 -14.56 -11.79
C ARG A 99 -12.87 -14.30 -12.33
N ARG A 100 -13.25 -13.07 -12.45
CA ARG A 100 -14.61 -12.72 -12.90
C ARG A 100 -14.74 -12.60 -14.40
#